data_1bcc594f4b4be1a6bf599c17b339b026
#
_entry.id   1bcc594f4b4be1a6bf599c17b339b026
#
_cell.length_a   1.000
_cell.length_b   1.000
_cell.length_c   1.000
_cell.angle_alpha   90.00
_cell.angle_beta   90.00
_cell.angle_gamma   90.00
#
_symmetry.space_group_name_H-M   'P 1'
#
loop_
_entity.id
_entity.type
_entity.pdbx_description
1 polymer ?
#
loop_
_entity_poly.entity_id
_entity_poly.type
_entity_poly.pdbx_seq_one_letter_code
_entity_poly.pdbx_strand_id
1 'polypeptide(L)'
;MPKEYRTIQEVAGPLMLVRGVEDVAFDELGEIELASGEKRRCKVLEINGNDALVQLFESATGINLSNSKVRFLGRSMELGVSGDMLGRVFDGLGRPIDDGPEILPEERRDINGLPMNPAARSYPEEFIQTGVSAIDGLNTLVRGQKLPIMHSLRHRSRDRRRFAEKTSSSPLYLLPWVSLLRSQTSS
;
A
#
# COMPACT_ATOMS: atom_id res chain seq x y z
N MET A 1 12.68 8.22 -20.71
CA MET A 1 13.64 8.44 -19.60
C MET A 1 12.90 9.18 -18.50
N PRO A 2 13.00 8.82 -17.23
CA PRO A 2 12.33 9.55 -16.16
C PRO A 2 12.88 10.98 -16.11
N LYS A 3 11.98 11.96 -16.15
CA LYS A 3 12.33 13.39 -16.06
C LYS A 3 12.49 13.77 -14.59
N GLU A 4 13.48 14.59 -14.27
CA GLU A 4 13.70 15.15 -12.92
C GLU A 4 13.14 16.57 -12.84
N TYR A 5 12.37 16.85 -11.80
CA TYR A 5 11.78 18.14 -11.54
C TYR A 5 12.34 18.75 -10.25
N ARG A 6 12.71 20.02 -10.31
CA ARG A 6 13.18 20.81 -9.15
C ARG A 6 12.19 21.93 -8.80
N THR A 7 10.98 21.79 -9.25
CA THR A 7 9.93 22.83 -9.20
C THR A 7 8.91 22.52 -8.11
N ILE A 8 9.39 22.08 -6.93
CA ILE A 8 8.53 21.95 -5.75
C ILE A 8 8.12 23.34 -5.31
N GLN A 9 6.82 23.61 -5.30
CA GLN A 9 6.31 24.92 -4.94
C GLN A 9 5.87 25.01 -3.49
N GLU A 10 5.18 23.99 -3.01
CA GLU A 10 4.60 23.99 -1.69
C GLU A 10 4.61 22.57 -1.10
N VAL A 11 4.79 22.49 0.21
CA VAL A 11 4.67 21.26 0.99
C VAL A 11 3.76 21.56 2.17
N ALA A 12 2.61 20.90 2.22
CA ALA A 12 1.58 21.06 3.25
C ALA A 12 1.23 19.69 3.87
N GLY A 13 1.85 19.37 5.00
CA GLY A 13 1.68 18.07 5.64
C GLY A 13 2.14 16.93 4.71
N PRO A 14 1.27 15.95 4.40
CA PRO A 14 1.62 14.85 3.48
C PRO A 14 1.45 15.21 2.00
N LEU A 15 1.07 16.44 1.68
CA LEU A 15 0.84 16.88 0.30
C LEU A 15 1.96 17.79 -0.18
N MET A 16 2.29 17.67 -1.45
CA MET A 16 3.30 18.49 -2.10
C MET A 16 2.84 18.86 -3.51
N LEU A 17 3.03 20.13 -3.87
CA LEU A 17 2.73 20.64 -5.21
C LEU A 17 4.02 20.75 -6.02
N VAL A 18 4.05 20.10 -7.17
CA VAL A 18 5.16 20.15 -8.14
C VAL A 18 4.66 20.80 -9.41
N ARG A 19 5.34 21.87 -9.87
CA ARG A 19 4.99 22.60 -11.08
C ARG A 19 5.82 22.20 -12.28
N GLY A 20 5.26 22.47 -13.46
CA GLY A 20 5.96 22.29 -14.72
C GLY A 20 6.21 20.82 -15.04
N VAL A 21 5.32 19.93 -14.61
CA VAL A 21 5.40 18.50 -14.93
C VAL A 21 4.85 18.24 -16.33
N GLU A 22 5.45 17.29 -17.02
CA GLU A 22 5.02 16.85 -18.35
C GLU A 22 4.97 15.32 -18.40
N ASP A 23 3.98 14.79 -19.10
CA ASP A 23 3.80 13.34 -19.30
C ASP A 23 3.70 12.52 -17.98
N VAL A 24 3.10 13.12 -16.94
CA VAL A 24 2.87 12.46 -15.65
C VAL A 24 1.43 11.94 -15.62
N ALA A 25 1.25 10.73 -15.14
CA ALA A 25 -0.05 10.09 -15.05
C ALA A 25 -0.62 10.16 -13.63
N PHE A 26 -1.96 10.07 -13.53
CA PHE A 26 -2.64 9.88 -12.25
C PHE A 26 -2.17 8.57 -11.59
N ASP A 27 -1.99 8.57 -10.28
CA ASP A 27 -1.55 7.43 -9.48
C ASP A 27 -0.12 6.96 -9.75
N GLU A 28 0.64 7.74 -10.52
CA GLU A 28 2.04 7.46 -10.83
C GLU A 28 2.92 7.59 -9.58
N LEU A 29 3.83 6.63 -9.43
CA LEU A 29 4.81 6.62 -8.36
C LEU A 29 5.94 7.60 -8.66
N GLY A 30 6.31 8.39 -7.67
CA GLY A 30 7.46 9.29 -7.72
C GLY A 30 8.46 9.01 -6.60
N GLU A 31 9.69 9.40 -6.84
CA GLU A 31 10.75 9.46 -5.86
C GLU A 31 11.19 10.91 -5.63
N ILE A 32 11.31 11.29 -4.36
CA ILE A 32 11.83 12.59 -3.95
C ILE A 32 13.21 12.34 -3.37
N GLU A 33 14.21 12.99 -3.94
CA GLU A 33 15.57 13.00 -3.43
C GLU A 33 15.78 14.28 -2.62
N LEU A 34 16.06 14.12 -1.33
CA LEU A 34 16.38 15.22 -0.44
C LEU A 34 17.82 15.72 -0.67
N ALA A 35 18.13 16.90 -0.16
CA ALA A 35 19.50 17.43 -0.17
C ALA A 35 20.50 16.53 0.57
N SER A 36 20.04 15.70 1.50
CA SER A 36 20.84 14.69 2.20
C SER A 36 21.17 13.44 1.35
N GLY A 37 20.56 13.29 0.17
CA GLY A 37 20.62 12.07 -0.63
C GLY A 37 19.60 11.00 -0.21
N GLU A 38 18.83 11.23 0.84
CA GLU A 38 17.72 10.34 1.24
C GLU A 38 16.64 10.36 0.18
N LYS A 39 16.11 9.18 -0.15
CA LYS A 39 15.01 9.02 -1.10
C LYS A 39 13.72 8.69 -0.38
N ARG A 40 12.67 9.37 -0.73
CA ARG A 40 11.30 9.14 -0.25
C ARG A 40 10.36 8.88 -1.41
N ARG A 41 9.29 8.16 -1.15
CA ARG A 41 8.28 7.85 -2.16
C ARG A 41 7.09 8.77 -2.05
N CYS A 42 6.51 9.05 -3.20
CA CYS A 42 5.25 9.78 -3.31
C CYS A 42 4.42 9.21 -4.46
N LYS A 43 3.15 9.56 -4.50
CA LYS A 43 2.29 9.23 -5.63
C LYS A 43 1.50 10.45 -6.08
N VAL A 44 1.19 10.51 -7.36
CA VAL A 44 0.38 11.57 -7.95
C VAL A 44 -1.08 11.37 -7.57
N LEU A 45 -1.69 12.39 -6.96
CA LEU A 45 -3.11 12.39 -6.61
C LEU A 45 -3.96 13.13 -7.63
N GLU A 46 -3.43 14.21 -8.19
CA GLU A 46 -4.17 15.07 -9.09
C GLU A 46 -3.20 15.76 -10.06
N ILE A 47 -3.66 16.02 -11.27
CA ILE A 47 -2.92 16.76 -12.29
C ILE A 47 -3.81 17.88 -12.78
N ASN A 48 -3.30 19.12 -12.71
CA ASN A 48 -3.98 20.33 -13.12
C ASN A 48 -3.10 21.06 -14.15
N GLY A 49 -3.34 20.82 -15.44
CA GLY A 49 -2.46 21.32 -16.50
C GLY A 49 -1.05 20.76 -16.35
N ASN A 50 -0.09 21.63 -16.03
CA ASN A 50 1.31 21.27 -15.79
C ASN A 50 1.68 21.18 -14.30
N ASP A 51 0.71 21.22 -13.42
CA ASP A 51 0.93 21.11 -11.98
C ASP A 51 0.45 19.74 -11.48
N ALA A 52 1.27 19.04 -10.69
CA ALA A 52 0.93 17.78 -10.06
C ALA A 52 0.86 17.94 -8.55
N LEU A 53 -0.29 17.55 -7.97
CA LEU A 53 -0.43 17.36 -6.53
C LEU A 53 -0.03 15.93 -6.20
N VAL A 54 0.98 15.78 -5.34
CA VAL A 54 1.49 14.47 -4.94
C VAL A 54 1.33 14.23 -3.45
N GLN A 55 1.08 13.00 -3.09
CA GLN A 55 1.02 12.53 -1.70
C GLN A 55 2.33 11.87 -1.32
N LEU A 56 2.90 12.31 -0.20
CA LEU A 56 4.08 11.70 0.42
C LEU A 56 3.66 10.47 1.22
N PHE A 57 4.42 9.39 1.12
CA PHE A 57 4.21 8.20 1.97
C PHE A 57 4.93 8.29 3.30
N GLU A 58 5.99 9.09 3.33
CA GLU A 58 6.84 9.30 4.50
C GLU A 58 6.73 10.77 4.98
N SER A 59 7.40 11.10 6.09
CA SER A 59 7.37 12.45 6.64
C SER A 59 7.87 13.50 5.64
N ALA A 60 7.23 14.67 5.61
CA ALA A 60 7.69 15.82 4.84
C ALA A 60 8.93 16.52 5.42
N THR A 61 9.39 16.11 6.61
CA THR A 61 10.52 16.73 7.31
C THR A 61 11.80 16.66 6.48
N GLY A 62 12.47 17.78 6.27
CA GLY A 62 13.72 17.84 5.50
C GLY A 62 13.54 18.04 3.99
N ILE A 63 12.31 18.08 3.49
CA ILE A 63 12.07 18.47 2.10
C ILE A 63 12.31 19.98 1.98
N ASN A 64 13.27 20.33 1.12
CA ASN A 64 13.60 21.71 0.82
C ASN A 64 13.13 22.04 -0.61
N LEU A 65 12.35 23.09 -0.75
CA LEU A 65 11.77 23.53 -2.02
C LEU A 65 12.83 23.81 -3.10
N SER A 66 14.02 24.25 -2.70
CA SER A 66 15.10 24.65 -3.62
C SER A 66 16.04 23.52 -4.00
N ASN A 67 16.26 22.55 -3.07
CA ASN A 67 17.34 21.55 -3.19
C ASN A 67 16.82 20.12 -3.33
N SER A 68 15.53 19.90 -3.13
CA SER A 68 14.94 18.57 -3.35
C SER A 68 14.55 18.40 -4.82
N LYS A 69 14.66 17.16 -5.30
CA LYS A 69 14.29 16.79 -6.66
C LYS A 69 13.19 15.76 -6.63
N VAL A 70 12.28 15.85 -7.58
CA VAL A 70 11.22 14.87 -7.78
C VAL A 70 11.42 14.17 -9.11
N ARG A 71 11.31 12.87 -9.13
CA ARG A 71 11.37 12.05 -10.35
C ARG A 71 10.17 11.12 -10.41
N PHE A 72 9.37 11.22 -11.45
CA PHE A 72 8.29 10.29 -11.72
C PHE A 72 8.79 9.07 -12.47
N LEU A 73 8.26 7.89 -12.12
CA LEU A 73 8.79 6.60 -12.55
C LEU A 73 8.06 5.99 -13.76
N GLY A 74 6.99 6.61 -14.24
CA GLY A 74 6.19 6.12 -15.37
C GLY A 74 5.41 4.84 -15.06
N ARG A 75 5.17 4.55 -13.77
CA ARG A 75 4.43 3.36 -13.33
C ARG A 75 3.71 3.63 -12.03
N SER A 76 2.63 2.90 -11.80
CA SER A 76 1.93 2.86 -10.52
C SER A 76 2.74 2.11 -9.44
N MET A 77 2.24 2.12 -8.23
CA MET A 77 2.85 1.37 -7.15
C MET A 77 2.53 -0.12 -7.30
N GLU A 78 3.56 -0.92 -7.39
CA GLU A 78 3.49 -2.37 -7.44
C GLU A 78 4.02 -3.00 -6.16
N LEU A 79 3.41 -4.11 -5.76
CA LEU A 79 3.89 -4.96 -4.69
C LEU A 79 4.43 -6.26 -5.27
N GLY A 80 5.64 -6.63 -4.88
CA GLY A 80 6.17 -7.96 -5.15
C GLY A 80 5.52 -8.97 -4.22
N VAL A 81 4.96 -10.03 -4.77
CA VAL A 81 4.26 -11.08 -4.01
C VAL A 81 4.91 -12.44 -4.24
N SER A 82 4.97 -13.23 -3.17
CA SER A 82 5.42 -14.63 -3.19
C SER A 82 4.82 -15.40 -2.02
N GLY A 83 4.93 -16.73 -2.05
CA GLY A 83 4.54 -17.58 -0.93
C GLY A 83 5.33 -17.30 0.36
N ASP A 84 6.56 -16.80 0.24
CA ASP A 84 7.46 -16.48 1.36
C ASP A 84 7.00 -15.27 2.20
N MET A 85 5.98 -14.54 1.74
CA MET A 85 5.37 -13.46 2.52
C MET A 85 4.51 -13.96 3.68
N LEU A 86 4.12 -15.23 3.66
CA LEU A 86 3.27 -15.80 4.70
C LEU A 86 3.99 -15.82 6.05
N GLY A 87 3.32 -15.32 7.08
CA GLY A 87 3.87 -15.25 8.44
C GLY A 87 4.89 -14.13 8.68
N ARG A 88 5.20 -13.30 7.68
CA ARG A 88 6.11 -12.17 7.77
C ARG A 88 5.38 -10.88 8.15
N VAL A 89 6.12 -9.89 8.64
CA VAL A 89 5.60 -8.57 9.04
C VAL A 89 6.17 -7.50 8.12
N PHE A 90 5.31 -6.64 7.59
CA PHE A 90 5.66 -5.62 6.61
C PHE A 90 5.28 -4.22 7.07
N ASP A 91 6.00 -3.23 6.56
CA ASP A 91 5.61 -1.82 6.64
C ASP A 91 4.49 -1.50 5.62
N GLY A 92 4.01 -0.25 5.63
CA GLY A 92 2.98 0.21 4.69
C GLY A 92 3.40 0.25 3.22
N LEU A 93 4.68 0.07 2.93
CA LEU A 93 5.25 0.01 1.58
C LEU A 93 5.60 -1.42 1.15
N GLY A 94 5.24 -2.42 1.97
CA GLY A 94 5.52 -3.83 1.69
C GLY A 94 6.97 -4.25 1.93
N ARG A 95 7.74 -3.50 2.73
CA ARG A 95 9.09 -3.89 3.12
C ARG A 95 9.04 -4.72 4.40
N PRO A 96 9.77 -5.84 4.49
CA PRO A 96 9.81 -6.63 5.72
C PRO A 96 10.45 -5.82 6.86
N ILE A 97 9.84 -5.88 8.05
CA ILE A 97 10.29 -5.20 9.28
C ILE A 97 10.48 -6.19 10.44
N ASP A 98 10.59 -7.47 10.14
CA ASP A 98 10.71 -8.57 11.08
C ASP A 98 12.13 -9.13 11.18
N ASP A 99 13.14 -8.39 10.69
CA ASP A 99 14.55 -8.78 10.63
C ASP A 99 14.81 -10.11 9.89
N GLY A 100 13.83 -10.60 9.15
CA GLY A 100 13.95 -11.79 8.33
C GLY A 100 14.66 -11.50 6.98
N PRO A 101 14.97 -12.56 6.21
CA PRO A 101 15.62 -12.41 4.92
C PRO A 101 14.76 -11.62 3.93
N GLU A 102 15.41 -11.02 2.94
CA GLU A 102 14.73 -10.34 1.84
C GLU A 102 13.88 -11.34 1.05
N ILE A 103 12.68 -10.92 0.67
CA ILE A 103 11.75 -11.73 -0.10
C ILE A 103 11.98 -11.49 -1.58
N LEU A 104 12.26 -12.55 -2.31
CA LEU A 104 12.32 -12.51 -3.77
C LEU A 104 10.90 -12.65 -4.33
N PRO A 105 10.37 -11.63 -5.02
CA PRO A 105 9.02 -11.70 -5.56
C PRO A 105 8.94 -12.68 -6.73
N GLU A 106 7.97 -13.56 -6.70
CA GLU A 106 7.60 -14.42 -7.83
C GLU A 106 6.85 -13.61 -8.89
N GLU A 107 6.04 -12.66 -8.45
CA GLU A 107 5.22 -11.80 -9.30
C GLU A 107 5.18 -10.37 -8.75
N ARG A 108 5.00 -9.39 -9.62
CA ARG A 108 4.72 -7.99 -9.25
C ARG A 108 3.30 -7.66 -9.66
N ARG A 109 2.54 -7.08 -8.72
CA ARG A 109 1.15 -6.69 -8.96
C ARG A 109 0.92 -5.24 -8.59
N ASP A 110 0.12 -4.57 -9.41
CA ASP A 110 -0.36 -3.22 -9.09
C ASP A 110 -1.25 -3.26 -7.84
N ILE A 111 -0.96 -2.37 -6.90
CA ILE A 111 -1.69 -2.32 -5.63
C ILE A 111 -3.13 -1.85 -5.79
N ASN A 112 -3.44 -1.09 -6.85
CA ASN A 112 -4.80 -0.63 -7.13
C ASN A 112 -5.65 -1.74 -7.76
N GLY A 113 -5.01 -2.77 -8.33
CA GLY A 113 -5.68 -3.83 -9.05
C GLY A 113 -6.32 -3.37 -10.36
N LEU A 114 -7.07 -4.25 -10.97
CA LEU A 114 -7.87 -3.92 -12.15
C LEU A 114 -9.27 -3.44 -11.74
N PRO A 115 -9.84 -2.49 -12.48
CA PRO A 115 -11.22 -2.05 -12.22
C PRO A 115 -12.17 -3.24 -12.44
N MET A 116 -12.98 -3.53 -11.41
CA MET A 116 -13.95 -4.60 -11.46
C MET A 116 -15.26 -4.11 -12.07
N ASN A 117 -15.78 -4.81 -13.07
CA ASN A 117 -17.14 -4.56 -13.56
C ASN A 117 -18.15 -4.80 -12.42
N PRO A 118 -19.00 -3.82 -12.06
CA PRO A 118 -20.01 -3.99 -11.01
C PRO A 118 -20.93 -5.18 -11.23
N ALA A 119 -21.22 -5.54 -12.49
CA ALA A 119 -22.04 -6.70 -12.83
C ALA A 119 -21.37 -8.06 -12.56
N ALA A 120 -20.02 -8.09 -12.44
CA ALA A 120 -19.28 -9.29 -12.11
C ALA A 120 -19.14 -9.54 -10.60
N ARG A 121 -19.74 -8.67 -9.76
CA ARG A 121 -19.73 -8.86 -8.31
C ARG A 121 -20.72 -9.94 -7.92
N SER A 122 -20.24 -10.96 -7.25
CA SER A 122 -21.06 -11.93 -6.54
C SER A 122 -21.18 -11.56 -5.06
N TYR A 123 -22.30 -11.92 -4.42
CA TYR A 123 -22.41 -11.80 -2.97
C TYR A 123 -21.47 -12.81 -2.30
N PRO A 124 -20.77 -12.39 -1.23
CA PRO A 124 -19.89 -13.30 -0.50
C PRO A 124 -20.75 -14.33 0.26
N GLU A 125 -20.42 -15.61 0.08
CA GLU A 125 -21.14 -16.73 0.68
C GLU A 125 -20.28 -17.54 1.66
N GLU A 126 -18.95 -17.42 1.55
CA GLU A 126 -18.03 -18.20 2.36
C GLU A 126 -17.76 -17.53 3.72
N PHE A 127 -18.23 -18.17 4.77
CA PHE A 127 -17.97 -17.78 6.16
C PHE A 127 -16.55 -18.06 6.57
N ILE A 128 -15.98 -17.14 7.35
CA ILE A 128 -14.65 -17.25 7.92
C ILE A 128 -14.76 -17.39 9.42
N GLN A 129 -14.39 -18.55 9.92
CA GLN A 129 -14.32 -18.81 11.35
C GLN A 129 -13.04 -18.25 11.93
N THR A 130 -13.13 -17.14 12.68
CA THR A 130 -11.97 -16.48 13.30
C THR A 130 -11.59 -17.09 14.66
N GLY A 131 -12.51 -17.76 15.32
CA GLY A 131 -12.39 -18.25 16.70
C GLY A 131 -12.57 -17.15 17.76
N VAL A 132 -12.95 -15.94 17.34
CA VAL A 132 -13.32 -14.84 18.24
C VAL A 132 -14.84 -14.76 18.28
N SER A 133 -15.46 -15.13 19.40
CA SER A 133 -16.92 -15.26 19.53
C SER A 133 -17.69 -13.96 19.19
N ALA A 134 -17.11 -12.80 19.50
CA ALA A 134 -17.70 -11.51 19.17
C ALA A 134 -17.74 -11.26 17.66
N ILE A 135 -16.75 -11.73 16.91
CA ILE A 135 -16.72 -11.60 15.46
C ILE A 135 -17.62 -12.68 14.85
N ASP A 136 -17.42 -13.93 15.23
CA ASP A 136 -18.12 -15.06 14.62
C ASP A 136 -19.63 -15.04 14.90
N GLY A 137 -20.03 -14.51 16.06
CA GLY A 137 -21.43 -14.49 16.48
C GLY A 137 -22.18 -13.19 16.20
N LEU A 138 -21.52 -12.04 16.28
CA LEU A 138 -22.19 -10.74 16.18
C LEU A 138 -21.82 -9.96 14.91
N ASN A 139 -20.67 -10.19 14.34
CA ASN A 139 -20.14 -9.44 13.21
C ASN A 139 -19.44 -10.38 12.22
N THR A 140 -20.14 -11.40 11.80
CA THR A 140 -19.68 -12.50 10.96
C THR A 140 -18.85 -12.01 9.77
N LEU A 141 -17.65 -12.54 9.64
CA LEU A 141 -16.75 -12.27 8.54
C LEU A 141 -17.00 -13.24 7.39
N VAL A 142 -17.02 -12.70 6.19
CA VAL A 142 -17.12 -13.47 4.95
C VAL A 142 -15.92 -13.17 4.05
N ARG A 143 -15.56 -14.11 3.21
CA ARG A 143 -14.44 -13.99 2.29
C ARG A 143 -14.65 -12.82 1.33
N GLY A 144 -13.64 -11.94 1.18
CA GLY A 144 -13.74 -10.73 0.35
C GLY A 144 -14.24 -9.47 1.11
N GLN A 145 -14.64 -9.60 2.37
CA GLN A 145 -15.04 -8.45 3.19
C GLN A 145 -13.81 -7.70 3.72
N LYS A 146 -13.90 -6.37 3.77
CA LYS A 146 -12.90 -5.52 4.41
C LYS A 146 -13.29 -5.30 5.87
N LEU A 147 -12.43 -5.72 6.79
CA LEU A 147 -12.59 -5.48 8.23
C LEU A 147 -11.43 -4.61 8.73
N PRO A 148 -11.66 -3.35 9.10
CA PRO A 148 -10.66 -2.54 9.77
C PRO A 148 -10.51 -3.01 11.22
N ILE A 149 -9.31 -3.47 11.59
CA ILE A 149 -8.98 -3.81 12.98
C ILE A 149 -8.18 -2.65 13.55
N MET A 150 -8.83 -1.86 14.39
CA MET A 150 -8.19 -0.78 15.12
C MET A 150 -7.67 -1.30 16.46
N HIS A 151 -6.40 -1.07 16.72
CA HIS A 151 -5.72 -1.55 17.89
C HIS A 151 -5.06 -0.38 18.62
N SER A 152 -5.35 -0.24 19.91
CA SER A 152 -4.61 0.66 20.79
C SER A 152 -3.22 0.09 21.06
N LEU A 153 -2.17 0.90 20.89
CA LEU A 153 -0.75 0.52 21.09
C LEU A 153 -0.42 0.01 22.51
N ARG A 154 -1.37 0.06 23.45
CA ARG A 154 -1.21 -0.39 24.83
C ARG A 154 -1.34 -1.89 25.04
N HIS A 155 -1.80 -2.67 24.06
CA HIS A 155 -1.95 -4.12 24.24
C HIS A 155 -0.78 -4.92 23.65
N ARG A 156 -0.17 -5.71 24.55
CA ARG A 156 1.01 -6.53 24.37
C ARG A 156 0.94 -7.44 23.12
N SER A 157 2.10 -7.60 22.50
CA SER A 157 2.41 -8.44 21.34
C SER A 157 1.90 -9.90 21.34
N ARG A 158 1.38 -10.42 22.45
CA ARG A 158 0.86 -11.80 22.57
C ARG A 158 -0.44 -12.03 21.80
N ASP A 159 -1.34 -11.05 21.78
CA ASP A 159 -2.66 -11.24 21.14
C ASP A 159 -2.57 -11.13 19.62
N ARG A 160 -1.60 -10.37 19.11
CA ARG A 160 -1.32 -10.32 17.66
C ARG A 160 -0.86 -11.67 17.12
N ARG A 161 0.02 -12.38 17.85
CA ARG A 161 0.51 -13.72 17.45
C ARG A 161 -0.61 -14.75 17.44
N ARG A 162 -1.48 -14.76 18.44
CA ARG A 162 -2.62 -15.68 18.51
C ARG A 162 -3.64 -15.46 17.41
N PHE A 163 -3.88 -14.19 17.03
CA PHE A 163 -4.77 -13.86 15.93
C PHE A 163 -4.14 -14.29 14.59
N ALA A 164 -2.86 -13.99 14.38
CA ALA A 164 -2.11 -14.42 13.20
C ALA A 164 -1.98 -15.94 13.09
N GLU A 165 -1.71 -16.64 14.19
CA GLU A 165 -1.60 -18.12 14.21
C GLU A 165 -2.92 -18.81 13.91
N LYS A 166 -4.05 -18.31 14.40
CA LYS A 166 -5.36 -18.88 14.10
C LYS A 166 -5.87 -18.58 12.70
N THR A 167 -5.44 -17.47 12.13
CA THR A 167 -5.76 -17.09 10.75
C THR A 167 -4.78 -17.63 9.72
N SER A 168 -3.62 -18.16 10.13
CA SER A 168 -2.61 -18.73 9.23
C SER A 168 -3.05 -20.03 8.55
N SER A 169 -4.06 -20.72 9.08
CA SER A 169 -4.69 -21.86 8.38
C SER A 169 -5.53 -21.43 7.16
N SER A 170 -5.77 -20.12 7.00
CA SER A 170 -6.38 -19.52 5.80
C SER A 170 -5.44 -18.45 5.29
N PRO A 171 -4.76 -18.64 4.17
CA PRO A 171 -3.75 -17.70 3.65
C PRO A 171 -4.27 -16.29 3.26
N LEU A 172 -5.49 -15.99 3.65
CA LEU A 172 -6.24 -14.79 3.24
C LEU A 172 -6.11 -13.57 4.17
N TYR A 173 -5.44 -13.67 5.32
CA TYR A 173 -5.67 -12.69 6.39
C TYR A 173 -4.52 -11.78 6.78
N LEU A 174 -3.35 -11.99 6.24
CA LEU A 174 -2.19 -11.21 6.69
C LEU A 174 -2.06 -9.83 6.07
N LEU A 175 -2.78 -9.57 4.99
CA LEU A 175 -2.81 -8.24 4.39
C LEU A 175 -4.21 -7.98 3.81
N PRO A 176 -4.86 -6.85 4.08
CA PRO A 176 -6.03 -6.42 3.30
C PRO A 176 -5.75 -6.34 1.79
N TRP A 177 -4.52 -6.41 1.38
CA TRP A 177 -3.98 -6.39 0.02
C TRP A 177 -3.96 -7.75 -0.67
N VAL A 178 -3.73 -8.85 0.06
CA VAL A 178 -3.65 -10.21 -0.53
C VAL A 178 -5.04 -10.75 -0.89
N SER A 179 -6.10 -10.31 -0.22
CA SER A 179 -7.46 -10.70 -0.57
C SER A 179 -7.92 -10.14 -1.93
N LEU A 180 -7.40 -8.97 -2.32
CA LEU A 180 -7.64 -8.39 -3.65
C LEU A 180 -6.96 -9.20 -4.77
N LEU A 181 -5.86 -9.87 -4.47
CA LEU A 181 -5.06 -10.58 -5.46
C LEU A 181 -5.68 -11.95 -5.84
N ARG A 182 -6.41 -12.59 -4.95
CA ARG A 182 -6.97 -13.92 -5.20
C ARG A 182 -8.31 -13.92 -5.92
N SER A 183 -9.07 -12.83 -5.86
CA SER A 183 -10.35 -12.74 -6.58
C SER A 183 -10.19 -12.60 -8.09
N GLN A 184 -8.98 -12.39 -8.59
CA GLN A 184 -8.70 -12.21 -10.03
C GLN A 184 -8.16 -13.44 -10.74
N THR A 185 -7.87 -14.54 -10.04
CA THR A 185 -7.31 -15.76 -10.65
C THR A 185 -8.35 -16.84 -10.95
N SER A 186 -9.64 -16.58 -10.74
CA SER A 186 -10.73 -17.49 -11.10
C SER A 186 -11.63 -16.90 -12.17
N SER A 187 -11.09 -16.74 -13.35
CA SER A 187 -11.82 -16.63 -14.63
C SER A 187 -11.02 -17.32 -15.72
#